data_5a36a31f87fb6aaed2f4b6534fb4411e
#
_entry.id   5a36a31f87fb6aaed2f4b6534fb4411e
#
_cell.length_a   1.000
_cell.length_b   1.000
_cell.length_c   1.000
_cell.angle_alpha   90.00
_cell.angle_beta   90.00
_cell.angle_gamma   90.00
#
_symmetry.space_group_name_H-M   'P 1'
#
loop_
_entity.id
_entity.type
_entity.pdbx_description
1 polymer ?
#
loop_
_entity_poly.entity_id
_entity_poly.type
_entity_poly.pdbx_seq_one_letter_code
_entity_poly.pdbx_strand_id
1 'polypeptide(L)'
;KPICEMLIIVSITALIAFVHSQGCAQRQLSTGIVCVCNATYCDSIEPLGQIADNEAVIYLTNIDGARLERTVLAKSSVLTGFLLTLDPNTQYQELLGFGGSFTDSTGINLLALSEAAREHLIQSYFGVNGSAYTLGRIPIASTDFSPRPYSYAEVKDDFQMEHFSLMEEDYSYKLPFIKRAADLQKANGGLKLVAAPWSAPAWMKSNGIMNGGGKLRGFEGGPYYDAWAKYFVKFFEAYSTEGVDFWAAEVQNEPRCGADPKYKWQSMYFSPESEANFVVNQLSPALKNSSVSKDIKIIGMTDQRGELPDWPRKMFADPAARTLIDGISVHWYEDDFKSAELLTTTHSDFPEKFILASEASNGFMDPHNIRMRPGDYGRAEKYAHSIIEDLNHFVSGWIDWNLALDMTGGPTWVDNVLDATILVNATVDEFYKQPSYYALAHFSKFLKPGSRRVLLEINGGIGKHVDAFGGIGADGKRVVVVVNTDKQEALRLSVADKTRDGVANIELGPRSMMTIIWN
;
A
#
# COMPACT_ATOMS: atom_id res chain seq x y z
N LYS A 1 48.00 55.29 13.81
CA LYS A 1 46.89 54.70 14.60
C LYS A 1 46.38 53.50 13.84
N PRO A 2 46.54 52.26 14.30
CA PRO A 2 45.95 51.09 13.65
C PRO A 2 44.52 50.91 14.16
N ILE A 3 43.63 50.63 13.23
CA ILE A 3 42.25 50.23 13.45
C ILE A 3 42.24 48.72 13.75
N CYS A 4 41.76 48.36 14.93
CA CYS A 4 41.62 46.99 15.36
C CYS A 4 40.27 46.45 14.80
N GLU A 5 40.28 45.56 13.84
CA GLU A 5 39.09 44.81 13.38
C GLU A 5 38.82 43.67 14.36
N MET A 6 37.69 43.77 15.04
CA MET A 6 37.20 42.73 15.95
C MET A 6 36.39 41.72 15.17
N LEU A 7 36.98 40.55 14.91
CA LEU A 7 36.27 39.38 14.35
C LEU A 7 35.27 38.85 15.40
N ILE A 8 33.99 38.97 15.11
CA ILE A 8 32.94 38.30 15.88
C ILE A 8 32.78 36.88 15.31
N ILE A 9 33.28 35.89 16.04
CA ILE A 9 33.00 34.48 15.77
C ILE A 9 31.62 34.15 16.32
N VAL A 10 30.64 34.01 15.43
CA VAL A 10 29.32 33.51 15.81
C VAL A 10 29.40 31.97 15.81
N SER A 11 29.50 31.38 17.00
CA SER A 11 29.37 29.93 17.16
C SER A 11 27.91 29.55 16.99
N ILE A 12 27.60 28.91 15.85
CA ILE A 12 26.30 28.26 15.66
C ILE A 12 26.37 26.90 16.37
N THR A 13 25.87 26.83 17.56
CA THR A 13 25.60 25.57 18.26
C THR A 13 24.35 24.96 17.64
N ALA A 14 24.51 23.98 16.79
CA ALA A 14 23.41 23.15 16.33
C ALA A 14 22.86 22.38 17.55
N LEU A 15 21.70 22.76 18.05
CA LEU A 15 20.94 21.95 19.00
C LEU A 15 20.48 20.68 18.22
N ILE A 16 21.18 19.57 18.41
CA ILE A 16 20.67 18.25 18.02
C ILE A 16 19.59 17.93 19.06
N ALA A 17 18.35 18.19 18.72
CA ALA A 17 17.22 17.70 19.48
C ALA A 17 17.20 16.17 19.34
N PHE A 18 17.56 15.46 20.39
CA PHE A 18 17.28 14.02 20.50
C PHE A 18 15.76 13.86 20.54
N VAL A 19 15.17 13.53 19.41
CA VAL A 19 13.78 13.11 19.35
C VAL A 19 13.73 11.72 20.02
N HIS A 20 13.36 11.69 21.29
CA HIS A 20 12.99 10.43 21.94
C HIS A 20 11.77 9.88 21.22
N SER A 21 11.83 8.63 20.76
CA SER A 21 10.65 7.97 20.21
C SER A 21 9.59 7.88 21.32
N GLN A 22 8.36 8.22 20.97
CA GLN A 22 7.24 8.09 21.88
C GLN A 22 6.69 6.67 21.74
N GLY A 23 6.56 5.93 22.84
CA GLY A 23 6.01 4.57 22.85
C GLY A 23 4.51 4.54 22.60
N CYS A 24 3.95 3.36 22.38
CA CYS A 24 2.50 3.17 22.21
C CYS A 24 1.72 3.53 23.49
N ALA A 25 0.82 4.49 23.43
CA ALA A 25 -0.18 4.72 24.48
C ALA A 25 -1.28 3.66 24.36
N GLN A 26 -1.08 2.52 25.02
CA GLN A 26 -1.92 1.35 24.88
C GLN A 26 -3.33 1.57 25.46
N ARG A 27 -4.33 1.13 24.69
CA ARG A 27 -5.72 1.02 25.17
C ARG A 27 -6.25 -0.36 24.84
N GLN A 28 -6.72 -1.08 25.86
CA GLN A 28 -7.42 -2.34 25.67
C GLN A 28 -8.85 -2.07 25.19
N LEU A 29 -9.19 -2.63 24.03
CA LEU A 29 -10.56 -2.69 23.49
C LEU A 29 -11.10 -4.13 23.59
N SER A 30 -12.33 -4.35 23.15
CA SER A 30 -12.98 -5.67 23.24
C SER A 30 -12.24 -6.78 22.50
N THR A 31 -11.52 -6.46 21.44
CA THR A 31 -10.86 -7.44 20.55
C THR A 31 -9.34 -7.42 20.66
N GLY A 32 -8.74 -6.43 21.34
CA GLY A 32 -7.29 -6.35 21.53
C GLY A 32 -6.76 -4.96 21.88
N ILE A 33 -5.46 -4.76 21.73
CA ILE A 33 -4.75 -3.55 22.13
C ILE A 33 -4.50 -2.66 20.90
N VAL A 34 -4.90 -1.38 21.03
CA VAL A 34 -4.59 -0.32 20.06
C VAL A 34 -3.64 0.71 20.67
N CYS A 35 -2.94 1.48 19.84
CA CYS A 35 -2.19 2.65 20.28
C CYS A 35 -2.99 3.92 20.02
N VAL A 36 -3.21 4.70 21.06
CA VAL A 36 -4.02 5.92 21.02
C VAL A 36 -3.16 7.10 20.62
N CYS A 37 -3.62 7.84 19.63
CA CYS A 37 -3.08 9.13 19.23
C CYS A 37 -4.16 10.21 19.30
N ASN A 38 -3.75 11.46 19.57
CA ASN A 38 -4.62 12.63 19.62
C ASN A 38 -3.85 13.91 19.26
N ALA A 39 -4.41 15.07 19.52
CA ALA A 39 -3.79 16.36 19.22
C ALA A 39 -2.44 16.62 19.94
N THR A 40 -2.18 15.96 21.07
CA THR A 40 -1.00 16.22 21.90
C THR A 40 0.00 15.08 21.96
N TYR A 41 -0.40 13.89 21.53
CA TYR A 41 0.42 12.68 21.63
C TYR A 41 0.16 11.72 20.45
N CYS A 42 1.24 11.20 19.91
CA CYS A 42 1.20 10.02 19.03
C CYS A 42 2.53 9.28 19.11
N ASP A 43 2.48 7.96 19.17
CA ASP A 43 3.68 7.13 19.15
C ASP A 43 4.41 7.22 17.80
N SER A 44 5.71 7.01 17.84
CA SER A 44 6.58 7.03 16.66
C SER A 44 7.51 5.83 16.63
N ILE A 45 7.90 5.41 15.43
CA ILE A 45 8.84 4.31 15.24
C ILE A 45 10.26 4.85 15.46
N GLU A 46 10.99 4.25 16.39
CA GLU A 46 12.36 4.66 16.69
C GLU A 46 13.25 4.54 15.43
N PRO A 47 14.05 5.55 15.11
CA PRO A 47 14.96 5.51 13.96
C PRO A 47 15.94 4.34 14.05
N LEU A 48 16.32 3.78 12.89
CA LEU A 48 17.26 2.67 12.81
C LEU A 48 18.62 3.02 13.46
N GLY A 49 19.09 4.25 13.27
CA GLY A 49 20.40 4.69 13.76
C GLY A 49 21.57 4.05 12.99
N GLN A 50 22.75 4.20 13.55
CA GLN A 50 23.94 3.52 13.04
C GLN A 50 24.01 2.09 13.62
N ILE A 51 24.44 1.14 12.79
CA ILE A 51 24.58 -0.26 13.16
C ILE A 51 26.06 -0.60 13.03
N ALA A 52 26.68 -1.13 14.09
CA ALA A 52 28.05 -1.62 14.00
C ALA A 52 28.11 -2.97 13.26
N ASP A 53 29.25 -3.32 12.68
CA ASP A 53 29.41 -4.55 11.88
C ASP A 53 29.09 -5.83 12.66
N ASN A 54 29.34 -5.81 13.97
CA ASN A 54 29.06 -6.91 14.88
C ASN A 54 27.67 -6.82 15.53
N GLU A 55 26.80 -5.96 15.06
CA GLU A 55 25.45 -5.75 15.59
C GLU A 55 24.37 -6.05 14.56
N ALA A 56 23.17 -6.31 15.08
CA ALA A 56 21.90 -6.26 14.35
C ALA A 56 20.90 -5.44 15.17
N VAL A 57 20.03 -4.72 14.48
CA VAL A 57 18.90 -4.03 15.10
C VAL A 57 17.63 -4.84 14.86
N ILE A 58 16.85 -5.04 15.90
CA ILE A 58 15.55 -5.71 15.81
C ILE A 58 14.43 -4.75 16.17
N TYR A 59 13.28 -4.97 15.51
CA TYR A 59 12.01 -4.31 15.83
C TYR A 59 10.98 -5.39 16.07
N LEU A 60 10.34 -5.37 17.26
CA LEU A 60 9.38 -6.37 17.73
C LEU A 60 7.97 -5.80 17.79
N THR A 61 7.01 -6.55 17.26
CA THR A 61 5.58 -6.35 17.51
C THR A 61 4.98 -7.67 17.98
N ASN A 62 4.13 -7.66 19.03
CA ASN A 62 3.49 -8.87 19.54
C ASN A 62 2.06 -8.63 20.03
N ILE A 63 1.38 -9.70 20.38
CA ILE A 63 0.01 -9.67 20.91
C ILE A 63 -0.09 -8.94 22.25
N ASP A 64 0.98 -8.93 23.05
CA ASP A 64 1.01 -8.36 24.41
C ASP A 64 1.19 -6.84 24.41
N GLY A 65 1.33 -6.21 23.24
CA GLY A 65 1.34 -4.77 23.09
C GLY A 65 2.66 -4.14 22.67
N ALA A 66 3.73 -4.91 22.45
CA ALA A 66 4.92 -4.41 21.77
C ALA A 66 4.56 -3.91 20.36
N ARG A 67 5.09 -2.75 19.96
CA ARG A 67 4.76 -2.07 18.70
C ARG A 67 6.02 -1.48 18.08
N LEU A 68 6.72 -2.27 17.23
CA LEU A 68 8.02 -1.94 16.65
C LEU A 68 9.03 -1.49 17.71
N GLU A 69 9.06 -2.20 18.84
CA GLU A 69 10.04 -1.94 19.89
C GLU A 69 11.44 -2.28 19.41
N ARG A 70 12.31 -1.28 19.44
CA ARG A 70 13.68 -1.37 18.94
C ARG A 70 14.63 -1.92 19.99
N THR A 71 15.47 -2.87 19.60
CA THR A 71 16.59 -3.38 20.41
C THR A 71 17.82 -3.58 19.53
N VAL A 72 19.01 -3.38 20.10
CA VAL A 72 20.28 -3.70 19.45
C VAL A 72 20.78 -5.03 20.00
N LEU A 73 21.19 -5.91 19.09
CA LEU A 73 21.67 -7.25 19.40
C LEU A 73 23.10 -7.42 18.89
N ALA A 74 24.00 -7.88 19.74
CA ALA A 74 25.35 -8.28 19.32
C ALA A 74 25.28 -9.62 18.56
N LYS A 75 25.95 -9.70 17.41
CA LYS A 75 26.10 -10.95 16.66
C LYS A 75 26.98 -11.93 17.42
N SER A 76 26.71 -13.22 17.28
CA SER A 76 27.41 -14.35 17.91
C SER A 76 28.11 -15.21 16.85
N SER A 77 29.10 -15.97 17.25
CA SER A 77 29.66 -17.05 16.42
C SER A 77 28.98 -18.41 16.63
N VAL A 78 28.04 -18.49 17.57
CA VAL A 78 27.36 -19.74 17.98
C VAL A 78 25.91 -19.71 17.49
N LEU A 79 25.47 -20.79 16.86
CA LEU A 79 24.09 -20.99 16.43
C LEU A 79 23.22 -21.46 17.60
N THR A 80 21.99 -20.91 17.71
CA THR A 80 21.02 -21.30 18.75
C THR A 80 19.62 -21.44 18.13
N GLY A 81 19.24 -22.61 17.64
CA GLY A 81 17.91 -22.82 17.07
C GLY A 81 17.93 -23.00 15.54
N PHE A 82 16.80 -22.73 14.88
CA PHE A 82 16.68 -22.87 13.44
C PHE A 82 17.52 -21.82 12.71
N LEU A 83 18.21 -22.24 11.65
CA LEU A 83 19.05 -21.34 10.88
C LEU A 83 18.31 -20.77 9.67
N LEU A 84 18.21 -19.45 9.63
CA LEU A 84 17.86 -18.67 8.45
C LEU A 84 19.12 -18.09 7.84
N THR A 85 19.36 -18.36 6.56
CA THR A 85 20.55 -17.86 5.86
C THR A 85 20.15 -16.95 4.71
N LEU A 86 20.45 -15.66 4.81
CA LEU A 86 20.26 -14.70 3.73
C LEU A 86 21.38 -14.85 2.70
N ASP A 87 21.04 -14.94 1.43
CA ASP A 87 21.98 -14.93 0.31
C ASP A 87 21.81 -13.65 -0.52
N PRO A 88 22.59 -12.59 -0.25
CA PRO A 88 22.52 -11.33 -0.98
C PRO A 88 22.87 -11.42 -2.47
N ASN A 89 23.56 -12.49 -2.89
CA ASN A 89 23.98 -12.68 -4.28
C ASN A 89 22.85 -13.25 -5.15
N THR A 90 21.85 -13.89 -4.56
CA THR A 90 20.68 -14.43 -5.26
C THR A 90 19.52 -13.46 -5.11
N GLN A 91 19.38 -12.57 -6.10
CA GLN A 91 18.40 -11.47 -6.09
C GLN A 91 17.23 -11.78 -7.01
N TYR A 92 16.04 -11.27 -6.62
CA TYR A 92 14.79 -11.37 -7.35
C TYR A 92 14.24 -9.98 -7.71
N GLN A 93 12.94 -9.79 -7.64
CA GLN A 93 12.28 -8.54 -8.01
C GLN A 93 12.73 -7.34 -7.16
N GLU A 94 12.68 -6.18 -7.80
CA GLU A 94 12.80 -4.89 -7.12
C GLU A 94 11.46 -4.48 -6.51
N LEU A 95 11.50 -3.87 -5.32
CA LEU A 95 10.32 -3.41 -4.63
C LEU A 95 9.96 -1.98 -5.04
N LEU A 96 8.70 -1.77 -5.37
CA LEU A 96 8.11 -0.48 -5.70
C LEU A 96 7.76 0.33 -4.44
N GLY A 97 7.47 -0.37 -3.33
CA GLY A 97 7.13 0.22 -2.04
C GLY A 97 5.82 -0.28 -1.47
N PHE A 98 5.33 0.42 -0.45
CA PHE A 98 4.11 0.10 0.30
C PHE A 98 3.26 1.35 0.49
N GLY A 99 1.94 1.17 0.65
CA GLY A 99 1.06 2.32 0.76
C GLY A 99 -0.36 2.01 1.19
N GLY A 100 -1.25 2.99 0.95
CA GLY A 100 -2.68 2.88 1.17
C GLY A 100 -3.45 3.84 0.28
N SER A 101 -4.78 3.76 0.32
CA SER A 101 -5.64 4.47 -0.63
C SER A 101 -6.24 5.73 -0.02
N PHE A 102 -6.18 6.82 -0.78
CA PHE A 102 -6.80 8.11 -0.45
C PHE A 102 -8.25 8.13 -0.95
N THR A 103 -9.13 7.42 -0.25
CA THR A 103 -10.57 7.43 -0.53
C THR A 103 -11.23 8.70 0.02
N ASP A 104 -12.45 9.00 -0.43
CA ASP A 104 -13.23 10.10 0.15
C ASP A 104 -13.47 9.87 1.65
N SER A 105 -13.73 8.62 2.04
CA SER A 105 -13.93 8.23 3.44
C SER A 105 -12.70 8.47 4.30
N THR A 106 -11.50 8.21 3.77
CA THR A 106 -10.25 8.58 4.44
C THR A 106 -10.21 10.09 4.71
N GLY A 107 -10.50 10.91 3.70
CA GLY A 107 -10.48 12.36 3.83
C GLY A 107 -11.53 12.90 4.80
N ILE A 108 -12.73 12.34 4.79
CA ILE A 108 -13.81 12.69 5.73
C ILE A 108 -13.36 12.41 7.17
N ASN A 109 -12.78 11.25 7.43
CA ASN A 109 -12.27 10.88 8.75
C ASN A 109 -11.09 11.76 9.20
N LEU A 110 -10.20 12.12 8.29
CA LEU A 110 -9.14 13.09 8.57
C LEU A 110 -9.69 14.46 8.96
N LEU A 111 -10.70 14.96 8.24
CA LEU A 111 -11.32 16.24 8.54
C LEU A 111 -12.14 16.24 9.84
N ALA A 112 -12.58 15.09 10.29
CA ALA A 112 -13.30 14.96 11.56
C ALA A 112 -12.40 15.10 12.79
N LEU A 113 -11.08 15.07 12.61
CA LEU A 113 -10.07 15.32 13.65
C LEU A 113 -9.66 16.81 13.68
N SER A 114 -9.21 17.29 14.85
CA SER A 114 -8.50 18.56 14.95
C SER A 114 -7.27 18.57 14.03
N GLU A 115 -6.79 19.76 13.65
CA GLU A 115 -5.64 19.91 12.77
C GLU A 115 -4.39 19.18 13.31
N ALA A 116 -4.13 19.28 14.61
CA ALA A 116 -2.98 18.63 15.25
C ALA A 116 -3.10 17.09 15.26
N ALA A 117 -4.27 16.53 15.58
CA ALA A 117 -4.50 15.10 15.56
C ALA A 117 -4.42 14.55 14.12
N ARG A 118 -5.00 15.27 13.15
CA ARG A 118 -4.93 14.95 11.73
C ARG A 118 -3.50 14.94 11.20
N GLU A 119 -2.68 15.92 11.57
CA GLU A 119 -1.27 15.97 11.20
C GLU A 119 -0.52 14.76 11.76
N HIS A 120 -0.77 14.37 13.02
CA HIS A 120 -0.20 13.13 13.60
C HIS A 120 -0.61 11.88 12.81
N LEU A 121 -1.85 11.81 12.30
CA LEU A 121 -2.29 10.67 11.50
C LEU A 121 -1.54 10.62 10.16
N ILE A 122 -1.42 11.74 9.45
CA ILE A 122 -0.69 11.81 8.18
C ILE A 122 0.80 11.50 8.40
N GLN A 123 1.41 12.04 9.45
CA GLN A 123 2.79 11.74 9.86
C GLN A 123 2.98 10.25 10.19
N SER A 124 1.97 9.59 10.76
CA SER A 124 2.04 8.16 11.07
C SER A 124 2.24 7.33 9.79
N TYR A 125 1.60 7.69 8.68
CA TYR A 125 1.76 6.97 7.43
C TYR A 125 2.97 7.45 6.61
N PHE A 126 3.14 8.75 6.43
CA PHE A 126 4.07 9.31 5.45
C PHE A 126 5.29 9.97 6.08
N GLY A 127 5.27 10.20 7.38
CA GLY A 127 6.40 10.80 8.10
C GLY A 127 7.60 9.86 8.24
N VAL A 128 8.79 10.44 8.36
CA VAL A 128 10.05 9.69 8.53
C VAL A 128 10.06 8.85 9.82
N ASN A 129 9.33 9.25 10.85
CA ASN A 129 9.18 8.52 12.11
C ASN A 129 7.89 7.65 12.17
N GLY A 130 7.12 7.61 11.09
CA GLY A 130 6.00 6.71 10.88
C GLY A 130 6.36 5.49 10.06
N SER A 131 5.37 4.84 9.44
CA SER A 131 5.55 3.71 8.53
C SER A 131 6.21 4.08 7.21
N ALA A 132 6.28 5.37 6.89
CA ALA A 132 6.97 5.97 5.75
C ALA A 132 6.54 5.34 4.39
N TYR A 133 5.23 5.30 4.15
CA TYR A 133 4.63 4.84 2.90
C TYR A 133 5.13 5.63 1.69
N THR A 134 5.34 4.95 0.59
CA THR A 134 5.88 5.50 -0.66
C THR A 134 4.96 5.29 -1.85
N LEU A 135 3.86 4.56 -1.66
CA LEU A 135 2.79 4.38 -2.63
C LEU A 135 1.49 5.01 -2.11
N GLY A 136 0.67 5.51 -3.02
CA GLY A 136 -0.69 5.96 -2.74
C GLY A 136 -1.63 5.55 -3.87
N ARG A 137 -2.80 4.98 -3.58
CA ARG A 137 -3.82 4.67 -4.58
C ARG A 137 -4.95 5.69 -4.51
N ILE A 138 -5.32 6.24 -5.65
CA ILE A 138 -6.29 7.33 -5.76
C ILE A 138 -7.44 6.88 -6.66
N PRO A 139 -8.67 6.79 -6.11
CA PRO A 139 -9.84 6.55 -6.94
C PRO A 139 -10.06 7.68 -7.96
N ILE A 140 -10.31 7.32 -9.22
CA ILE A 140 -10.80 8.24 -10.23
C ILE A 140 -12.32 8.37 -10.04
N ALA A 141 -12.76 9.44 -9.44
CA ALA A 141 -14.11 9.72 -8.95
C ALA A 141 -14.52 8.83 -7.75
N SER A 142 -15.80 8.44 -7.67
CA SER A 142 -16.38 7.78 -6.52
C SER A 142 -16.16 6.27 -6.48
N THR A 143 -16.21 5.74 -5.25
CA THR A 143 -16.18 4.31 -4.95
C THR A 143 -17.29 3.96 -3.96
N ASP A 144 -17.31 2.75 -3.44
CA ASP A 144 -18.13 2.36 -2.28
C ASP A 144 -17.78 3.15 -1.01
N PHE A 145 -16.52 3.61 -0.87
CA PHE A 145 -16.04 4.49 0.22
C PHE A 145 -16.08 5.98 -0.14
N SER A 146 -17.15 6.39 -0.76
CA SER A 146 -17.52 7.78 -1.04
C SER A 146 -18.81 8.13 -0.30
N PRO A 147 -19.16 9.43 -0.12
CA PRO A 147 -20.42 9.83 0.45
C PRO A 147 -21.62 9.59 -0.48
N ARG A 148 -21.36 9.49 -1.78
CA ARG A 148 -22.33 9.29 -2.87
C ARG A 148 -21.64 8.78 -4.13
N PRO A 149 -22.36 8.18 -5.08
CA PRO A 149 -21.86 8.02 -6.45
C PRO A 149 -21.71 9.37 -7.15
N TYR A 150 -20.58 9.59 -7.83
CA TYR A 150 -20.32 10.76 -8.69
C TYR A 150 -19.24 10.43 -9.72
N SER A 151 -19.26 11.17 -10.83
CA SER A 151 -18.20 11.19 -11.83
C SER A 151 -17.78 12.64 -12.13
N TYR A 152 -16.75 12.81 -12.94
CA TYR A 152 -16.28 14.14 -13.34
C TYR A 152 -16.91 14.64 -14.65
N ALA A 153 -17.75 13.83 -15.30
CA ALA A 153 -18.40 14.14 -16.58
C ALA A 153 -19.88 13.76 -16.54
N GLU A 154 -20.68 14.54 -15.79
CA GLU A 154 -22.11 14.28 -15.58
C GLU A 154 -22.98 14.75 -16.77
N VAL A 155 -22.45 15.61 -17.66
CA VAL A 155 -23.18 16.08 -18.83
C VAL A 155 -23.26 14.95 -19.87
N LYS A 156 -24.49 14.56 -20.18
CA LYS A 156 -24.75 13.47 -21.12
C LYS A 156 -24.26 13.83 -22.53
N ASP A 157 -23.65 12.85 -23.20
CA ASP A 157 -23.16 12.94 -24.58
C ASP A 157 -22.04 13.99 -24.80
N ASP A 158 -21.35 14.41 -23.72
CA ASP A 158 -20.15 15.25 -23.78
C ASP A 158 -18.90 14.42 -24.17
N PHE A 159 -18.86 13.94 -25.41
CA PHE A 159 -17.78 13.09 -25.92
C PHE A 159 -16.42 13.82 -26.00
N GLN A 160 -16.41 15.14 -25.93
CA GLN A 160 -15.18 15.94 -25.95
C GLN A 160 -14.68 16.27 -24.54
N MET A 161 -15.43 15.95 -23.48
CA MET A 161 -15.10 16.29 -22.09
C MET A 161 -14.96 17.80 -21.85
N GLU A 162 -15.78 18.61 -22.53
CA GLU A 162 -15.76 20.07 -22.39
C GLU A 162 -16.26 20.51 -21.01
N HIS A 163 -17.13 19.71 -20.38
CA HIS A 163 -17.70 19.94 -19.04
C HIS A 163 -17.04 19.08 -17.96
N PHE A 164 -15.89 18.47 -18.24
CA PHE A 164 -15.13 17.71 -17.23
C PHE A 164 -14.67 18.65 -16.11
N SER A 165 -14.95 18.29 -14.87
CA SER A 165 -14.41 19.00 -13.69
C SER A 165 -14.25 18.07 -12.50
N LEU A 166 -13.20 18.28 -11.71
CA LEU A 166 -13.07 17.65 -10.41
C LEU A 166 -14.25 18.07 -9.52
N MET A 167 -14.60 17.22 -8.58
CA MET A 167 -15.72 17.44 -7.66
C MET A 167 -15.22 17.99 -6.32
N GLU A 168 -16.15 18.49 -5.50
CA GLU A 168 -15.83 18.98 -4.17
C GLU A 168 -15.11 17.93 -3.32
N GLU A 169 -15.45 16.66 -3.53
CA GLU A 169 -14.80 15.53 -2.85
C GLU A 169 -13.30 15.48 -3.11
N ASP A 170 -12.84 15.79 -4.32
CA ASP A 170 -11.40 15.84 -4.63
C ASP A 170 -10.70 16.98 -3.89
N TYR A 171 -11.30 18.18 -3.91
CA TYR A 171 -10.74 19.36 -3.26
C TYR A 171 -10.76 19.28 -1.74
N SER A 172 -11.80 18.66 -1.17
CA SER A 172 -11.98 18.58 0.28
C SER A 172 -11.34 17.34 0.90
N TYR A 173 -11.44 16.17 0.26
CA TYR A 173 -11.12 14.88 0.88
C TYR A 173 -9.87 14.20 0.32
N LYS A 174 -9.39 14.57 -0.88
CA LYS A 174 -8.23 13.93 -1.51
C LYS A 174 -7.03 14.85 -1.63
N LEU A 175 -7.12 15.90 -2.43
CA LEU A 175 -6.00 16.78 -2.80
C LEU A 175 -5.21 17.35 -1.61
N PRO A 176 -5.83 17.86 -0.51
CA PRO A 176 -5.08 18.41 0.61
C PRO A 176 -4.17 17.36 1.27
N PHE A 177 -4.67 16.15 1.43
CA PHE A 177 -3.96 15.07 2.11
C PHE A 177 -2.91 14.40 1.22
N ILE A 178 -3.18 14.26 -0.08
CA ILE A 178 -2.20 13.81 -1.07
C ILE A 178 -1.01 14.78 -1.13
N LYS A 179 -1.28 16.08 -1.23
CA LYS A 179 -0.23 17.12 -1.25
C LYS A 179 0.63 17.06 0.03
N ARG A 180 -0.03 16.93 1.20
CA ARG A 180 0.70 16.82 2.47
C ARG A 180 1.53 15.55 2.56
N ALA A 181 1.01 14.41 2.14
CA ALA A 181 1.74 13.14 2.09
C ALA A 181 2.94 13.22 1.11
N ALA A 182 2.75 13.82 -0.06
CA ALA A 182 3.81 14.04 -1.03
C ALA A 182 4.92 14.94 -0.47
N ASP A 183 4.57 16.01 0.26
CA ASP A 183 5.54 16.88 0.93
C ASP A 183 6.39 16.13 1.95
N LEU A 184 5.79 15.24 2.74
CA LEU A 184 6.50 14.42 3.72
C LEU A 184 7.45 13.42 3.08
N GLN A 185 7.15 12.97 1.86
CA GLN A 185 7.96 11.98 1.15
C GLN A 185 9.03 12.59 0.23
N LYS A 186 9.06 13.91 0.01
CA LYS A 186 10.07 14.57 -0.86
C LYS A 186 11.51 14.16 -0.55
N ALA A 187 11.86 14.05 0.72
CA ALA A 187 13.21 13.65 1.15
C ALA A 187 13.50 12.14 1.03
N ASN A 188 12.46 11.31 0.79
CA ASN A 188 12.55 9.85 0.76
C ASN A 188 12.33 9.25 -0.65
N GLY A 189 12.54 10.02 -1.70
CA GLY A 189 12.38 9.55 -3.09
C GLY A 189 11.00 9.82 -3.69
N GLY A 190 10.13 10.54 -2.98
CA GLY A 190 8.80 10.93 -3.46
C GLY A 190 7.70 9.89 -3.16
N LEU A 191 6.47 10.29 -3.44
CA LEU A 191 5.27 9.45 -3.34
C LEU A 191 4.82 9.07 -4.75
N LYS A 192 4.79 7.78 -5.06
CA LYS A 192 4.25 7.26 -6.32
C LYS A 192 2.75 7.07 -6.18
N LEU A 193 1.98 7.72 -7.05
CA LEU A 193 0.52 7.64 -7.06
C LEU A 193 0.02 6.74 -8.18
N VAL A 194 -0.94 5.87 -7.85
CA VAL A 194 -1.64 4.96 -8.77
C VAL A 194 -3.10 5.38 -8.83
N ALA A 195 -3.61 5.72 -10.01
CA ALA A 195 -5.01 6.08 -10.22
C ALA A 195 -5.83 4.86 -10.62
N ALA A 196 -7.07 4.73 -10.11
CA ALA A 196 -7.93 3.58 -10.38
C ALA A 196 -9.41 3.97 -10.53
N PRO A 197 -10.08 3.72 -11.67
CA PRO A 197 -11.50 3.98 -11.83
C PRO A 197 -12.36 2.78 -11.41
N TRP A 198 -13.52 3.06 -10.78
CA TRP A 198 -14.55 2.04 -10.48
C TRP A 198 -15.59 1.94 -11.59
N SER A 199 -15.98 3.05 -12.19
CA SER A 199 -17.00 3.09 -13.24
C SER A 199 -16.84 4.32 -14.12
N ALA A 200 -17.11 4.18 -15.40
CA ALA A 200 -17.38 5.33 -16.26
C ALA A 200 -18.68 6.06 -15.82
N PRO A 201 -18.86 7.34 -16.21
CA PRO A 201 -20.10 8.07 -16.02
C PRO A 201 -21.32 7.27 -16.49
N ALA A 202 -22.46 7.45 -15.82
CA ALA A 202 -23.68 6.68 -16.06
C ALA A 202 -24.12 6.68 -17.54
N TRP A 203 -24.00 7.82 -18.23
CA TRP A 203 -24.39 7.94 -19.63
C TRP A 203 -23.50 7.15 -20.61
N MET A 204 -22.27 6.81 -20.20
CA MET A 204 -21.35 5.98 -20.99
C MET A 204 -21.59 4.48 -20.80
N LYS A 205 -22.30 4.05 -19.76
CA LYS A 205 -22.51 2.64 -19.45
C LYS A 205 -23.75 2.05 -20.08
N SER A 206 -23.69 0.78 -20.44
CA SER A 206 -24.76 0.05 -21.10
C SER A 206 -26.04 -0.07 -20.23
N ASN A 207 -25.90 -0.11 -18.89
CA ASN A 207 -27.01 -0.12 -17.94
C ASN A 207 -27.53 1.28 -17.59
N GLY A 208 -26.83 2.36 -17.97
CA GLY A 208 -27.24 3.75 -17.73
C GLY A 208 -27.08 4.26 -16.31
N ILE A 209 -26.36 3.53 -15.44
CA ILE A 209 -26.04 3.90 -14.06
C ILE A 209 -24.58 3.56 -13.73
N MET A 210 -23.98 4.20 -12.74
CA MET A 210 -22.58 3.91 -12.35
C MET A 210 -22.45 2.60 -11.58
N ASN A 211 -23.35 2.29 -10.69
CA ASN A 211 -23.37 1.03 -9.93
C ASN A 211 -24.01 -0.11 -10.73
N GLY A 212 -23.85 -1.33 -10.21
CA GLY A 212 -24.28 -2.54 -10.92
C GLY A 212 -23.41 -2.87 -12.13
N GLY A 213 -23.68 -4.01 -12.76
CA GLY A 213 -22.95 -4.48 -13.92
C GLY A 213 -23.14 -3.60 -15.16
N GLY A 214 -22.44 -3.96 -16.21
CA GLY A 214 -22.48 -3.28 -17.50
C GLY A 214 -21.09 -2.90 -17.99
N LYS A 215 -21.01 -2.62 -19.28
CA LYS A 215 -19.78 -2.21 -19.99
C LYS A 215 -19.99 -0.85 -20.65
N LEU A 216 -18.96 -0.32 -21.28
CA LEU A 216 -19.09 0.87 -22.12
C LEU A 216 -20.11 0.64 -23.23
N ARG A 217 -20.89 1.66 -23.57
CA ARG A 217 -21.87 1.63 -24.65
C ARG A 217 -21.20 1.51 -26.02
N GLY A 218 -22.00 1.06 -26.99
CA GLY A 218 -21.58 0.97 -28.38
C GLY A 218 -20.67 -0.23 -28.63
N PHE A 219 -19.75 -0.05 -29.54
CA PHE A 219 -18.78 -1.07 -29.96
C PHE A 219 -17.38 -0.66 -29.52
N GLU A 220 -16.51 -1.62 -29.35
CA GLU A 220 -15.09 -1.39 -29.02
C GLU A 220 -14.45 -0.53 -30.11
N GLY A 221 -13.69 0.50 -29.69
CA GLY A 221 -13.15 1.51 -30.60
C GLY A 221 -14.13 2.59 -31.04
N GLY A 222 -15.36 2.58 -30.50
CA GLY A 222 -16.38 3.60 -30.79
C GLY A 222 -16.27 4.84 -29.89
N PRO A 223 -17.18 5.83 -30.12
CA PRO A 223 -17.10 7.14 -29.45
C PRO A 223 -17.09 7.10 -27.92
N TYR A 224 -17.74 6.13 -27.29
CA TYR A 224 -17.76 5.96 -25.83
C TYR A 224 -16.40 5.52 -25.30
N TYR A 225 -15.69 4.66 -26.04
CA TYR A 225 -14.33 4.22 -25.68
C TYR A 225 -13.32 5.37 -25.84
N ASP A 226 -13.43 6.17 -26.92
CA ASP A 226 -12.62 7.37 -27.12
C ASP A 226 -12.87 8.41 -26.01
N ALA A 227 -14.13 8.61 -25.62
CA ALA A 227 -14.51 9.51 -24.54
C ALA A 227 -13.97 9.02 -23.18
N TRP A 228 -14.00 7.70 -22.94
CA TRP A 228 -13.46 7.13 -21.71
C TRP A 228 -11.95 7.31 -21.61
N ALA A 229 -11.20 7.13 -22.70
CA ALA A 229 -9.77 7.43 -22.75
C ALA A 229 -9.47 8.91 -22.51
N LYS A 230 -10.27 9.82 -23.09
CA LYS A 230 -10.17 11.27 -22.81
C LYS A 230 -10.44 11.61 -21.34
N TYR A 231 -11.37 10.90 -20.69
CA TYR A 231 -11.69 11.08 -19.28
C TYR A 231 -10.45 10.86 -18.39
N PHE A 232 -9.64 9.82 -18.67
CA PHE A 232 -8.36 9.62 -17.98
C PHE A 232 -7.40 10.80 -18.19
N VAL A 233 -7.24 11.25 -19.44
CA VAL A 233 -6.36 12.37 -19.74
C VAL A 233 -6.79 13.62 -18.99
N LYS A 234 -8.08 13.94 -19.00
CA LYS A 234 -8.65 15.08 -18.28
C LYS A 234 -8.45 14.99 -16.77
N PHE A 235 -8.57 13.80 -16.20
CA PHE A 235 -8.29 13.57 -14.79
C PHE A 235 -6.82 13.92 -14.46
N PHE A 236 -5.86 13.41 -15.23
CA PHE A 236 -4.45 13.68 -14.99
C PHE A 236 -4.10 15.16 -15.20
N GLU A 237 -4.65 15.79 -16.22
CA GLU A 237 -4.46 17.23 -16.47
C GLU A 237 -5.01 18.08 -15.31
N ALA A 238 -6.20 17.74 -14.79
CA ALA A 238 -6.82 18.45 -13.69
C ALA A 238 -6.02 18.29 -12.38
N TYR A 239 -5.58 17.08 -12.05
CA TYR A 239 -4.75 16.85 -10.86
C TYR A 239 -3.36 17.48 -10.98
N SER A 240 -2.74 17.44 -12.16
CA SER A 240 -1.46 18.11 -12.40
C SER A 240 -1.58 19.63 -12.27
N THR A 241 -2.70 20.24 -12.68
CA THR A 241 -2.99 21.66 -12.44
C THR A 241 -3.01 21.99 -10.94
N GLU A 242 -3.45 21.03 -10.12
CA GLU A 242 -3.41 21.11 -8.66
C GLU A 242 -2.05 20.74 -8.05
N GLY A 243 -1.04 20.44 -8.87
CA GLY A 243 0.31 20.08 -8.44
C GLY A 243 0.46 18.63 -7.95
N VAL A 244 -0.39 17.74 -8.45
CA VAL A 244 -0.36 16.31 -8.14
C VAL A 244 -0.21 15.51 -9.43
N ASP A 245 0.94 14.83 -9.58
CA ASP A 245 1.26 13.99 -10.74
C ASP A 245 1.20 12.51 -10.37
N PHE A 246 0.89 11.66 -11.35
CA PHE A 246 0.72 10.22 -11.17
C PHE A 246 1.88 9.42 -11.79
N TRP A 247 2.23 8.33 -11.13
CA TRP A 247 3.18 7.34 -11.63
C TRP A 247 2.52 6.30 -12.53
N ALA A 248 1.30 5.85 -12.19
CA ALA A 248 0.60 4.80 -12.92
C ALA A 248 -0.92 4.97 -12.90
N ALA A 249 -1.58 4.29 -13.82
CA ALA A 249 -3.03 4.14 -13.89
C ALA A 249 -3.42 2.67 -14.05
N GLU A 250 -4.34 2.21 -13.26
CA GLU A 250 -5.08 0.96 -13.47
C GLU A 250 -6.17 1.20 -14.53
N VAL A 251 -6.36 0.24 -15.43
CA VAL A 251 -7.35 0.36 -16.51
C VAL A 251 -8.77 0.35 -15.94
N GLN A 252 -9.04 -0.55 -15.00
CA GLN A 252 -10.34 -0.72 -14.37
C GLN A 252 -10.20 -1.47 -13.04
N ASN A 253 -10.79 -0.93 -11.96
CA ASN A 253 -10.91 -1.67 -10.70
C ASN A 253 -11.90 -2.84 -10.86
N GLU A 254 -11.47 -4.04 -10.50
CA GLU A 254 -12.27 -5.28 -10.48
C GLU A 254 -13.20 -5.43 -11.71
N PRO A 255 -12.63 -5.49 -12.92
CA PRO A 255 -13.43 -5.51 -14.16
C PRO A 255 -14.42 -6.66 -14.22
N ARG A 256 -14.14 -7.79 -13.56
CA ARG A 256 -15.03 -8.95 -13.48
C ARG A 256 -16.34 -8.63 -12.74
N CYS A 257 -16.29 -7.77 -11.74
CA CYS A 257 -17.48 -7.36 -10.99
C CYS A 257 -18.54 -6.69 -11.86
N GLY A 258 -18.14 -6.03 -12.95
CA GLY A 258 -19.04 -5.47 -13.94
C GLY A 258 -19.87 -6.47 -14.72
N ALA A 259 -19.61 -7.78 -14.63
CA ALA A 259 -20.44 -8.83 -15.20
C ALA A 259 -21.70 -9.13 -14.36
N ASP A 260 -21.71 -8.77 -13.06
CA ASP A 260 -22.87 -8.97 -12.19
C ASP A 260 -23.84 -7.77 -12.28
N PRO A 261 -25.04 -7.94 -12.86
CA PRO A 261 -26.01 -6.85 -12.96
C PRO A 261 -26.56 -6.39 -11.59
N LYS A 262 -26.32 -7.16 -10.52
CA LYS A 262 -26.76 -6.85 -9.15
C LYS A 262 -25.63 -6.35 -8.25
N TYR A 263 -24.45 -6.10 -8.82
CA TYR A 263 -23.33 -5.57 -8.05
C TYR A 263 -23.71 -4.25 -7.37
N LYS A 264 -23.43 -4.13 -6.09
CA LYS A 264 -24.04 -3.09 -5.26
C LYS A 264 -23.49 -1.68 -5.50
N TRP A 265 -22.20 -1.56 -5.77
CA TRP A 265 -21.52 -0.28 -5.96
C TRP A 265 -21.01 -0.09 -7.39
N GLN A 266 -20.24 0.94 -7.63
CA GLN A 266 -19.70 1.27 -8.94
C GLN A 266 -18.86 0.12 -9.48
N SER A 267 -19.09 -0.26 -10.73
CA SER A 267 -18.30 -1.26 -11.44
C SER A 267 -18.46 -1.11 -12.95
N MET A 268 -17.51 -1.62 -13.71
CA MET A 268 -17.61 -1.66 -15.16
C MET A 268 -16.85 -2.87 -15.71
N TYR A 269 -17.50 -3.61 -16.59
CA TYR A 269 -16.97 -4.84 -17.13
C TYR A 269 -15.96 -4.61 -18.25
N PHE A 270 -14.83 -5.29 -18.14
CA PHE A 270 -13.95 -5.65 -19.26
C PHE A 270 -13.68 -7.14 -19.24
N SER A 271 -13.53 -7.76 -20.44
CA SER A 271 -12.83 -9.04 -20.56
C SER A 271 -11.33 -8.75 -20.77
N PRO A 272 -10.44 -9.75 -20.59
CA PRO A 272 -9.01 -9.58 -20.86
C PRO A 272 -8.72 -9.03 -22.25
N GLU A 273 -9.45 -9.53 -23.26
CA GLU A 273 -9.29 -9.11 -24.66
C GLU A 273 -9.83 -7.69 -24.90
N SER A 274 -10.97 -7.33 -24.29
CA SER A 274 -11.53 -5.98 -24.43
C SER A 274 -10.70 -4.94 -23.68
N GLU A 275 -10.09 -5.31 -22.56
CA GLU A 275 -9.15 -4.48 -21.84
C GLU A 275 -7.90 -4.20 -22.67
N ALA A 276 -7.30 -5.26 -23.24
CA ALA A 276 -6.17 -5.15 -24.18
C ALA A 276 -6.50 -4.23 -25.36
N ASN A 277 -7.66 -4.45 -26.00
CA ASN A 277 -8.13 -3.65 -27.12
C ASN A 277 -8.27 -2.16 -26.74
N PHE A 278 -8.88 -1.86 -25.59
CA PHE A 278 -9.03 -0.50 -25.10
C PHE A 278 -7.67 0.18 -24.83
N VAL A 279 -6.74 -0.53 -24.22
CA VAL A 279 -5.38 0.00 -23.98
C VAL A 279 -4.68 0.33 -25.29
N VAL A 280 -4.70 -0.59 -26.25
CA VAL A 280 -3.97 -0.46 -27.53
C VAL A 280 -4.54 0.66 -28.39
N ASN A 281 -5.87 0.70 -28.54
CA ASN A 281 -6.50 1.52 -29.55
C ASN A 281 -6.97 2.90 -29.03
N GLN A 282 -7.18 3.06 -27.70
CA GLN A 282 -7.71 4.29 -27.15
C GLN A 282 -6.86 4.83 -26.00
N LEU A 283 -6.66 4.07 -24.90
CA LEU A 283 -6.07 4.64 -23.68
C LEU A 283 -4.62 5.06 -23.88
N SER A 284 -3.76 4.15 -24.38
CA SER A 284 -2.33 4.46 -24.56
C SER A 284 -2.10 5.59 -25.58
N PRO A 285 -2.76 5.62 -26.76
CA PRO A 285 -2.66 6.77 -27.67
C PRO A 285 -3.11 8.09 -27.03
N ALA A 286 -4.21 8.08 -26.26
CA ALA A 286 -4.72 9.29 -25.59
C ALA A 286 -3.73 9.79 -24.53
N LEU A 287 -3.21 8.91 -23.66
CA LEU A 287 -2.23 9.26 -22.64
C LEU A 287 -0.94 9.82 -23.27
N LYS A 288 -0.42 9.20 -24.31
CA LYS A 288 0.80 9.62 -25.01
C LYS A 288 0.68 10.97 -25.71
N ASN A 289 -0.53 11.38 -26.05
CA ASN A 289 -0.79 12.67 -26.70
C ASN A 289 -0.85 13.87 -25.74
N SER A 290 -0.85 13.64 -24.42
CA SER A 290 -0.79 14.72 -23.41
C SER A 290 0.58 14.78 -22.76
N SER A 291 1.13 15.98 -22.62
CA SER A 291 2.43 16.20 -21.95
C SER A 291 2.43 15.78 -20.48
N VAL A 292 1.27 15.76 -19.86
CA VAL A 292 1.08 15.39 -18.43
C VAL A 292 1.06 13.87 -18.25
N SER A 293 0.40 13.14 -19.14
CA SER A 293 0.14 11.71 -18.94
C SER A 293 0.99 10.77 -19.80
N LYS A 294 1.83 11.28 -20.69
CA LYS A 294 2.59 10.47 -21.67
C LYS A 294 3.52 9.41 -21.06
N ASP A 295 4.00 9.66 -19.86
CA ASP A 295 4.96 8.81 -19.14
C ASP A 295 4.29 7.97 -18.03
N ILE A 296 2.95 8.06 -17.87
CA ILE A 296 2.18 7.27 -16.91
C ILE A 296 2.19 5.80 -17.33
N LYS A 297 2.55 4.94 -16.39
CA LYS A 297 2.51 3.49 -16.56
C LYS A 297 1.10 2.97 -16.58
N ILE A 298 0.83 1.96 -17.41
CA ILE A 298 -0.47 1.31 -17.50
C ILE A 298 -0.42 -0.02 -16.75
N ILE A 299 -1.38 -0.24 -15.86
CA ILE A 299 -1.55 -1.48 -15.09
C ILE A 299 -2.86 -2.13 -15.51
N GLY A 300 -2.77 -3.34 -16.03
CA GLY A 300 -3.93 -4.15 -16.41
C GLY A 300 -4.32 -5.17 -15.34
N MET A 301 -5.45 -5.84 -15.55
CA MET A 301 -6.01 -6.90 -14.71
C MET A 301 -6.36 -6.49 -13.29
N THR A 302 -6.40 -5.45 -12.77
CA THR A 302 -6.70 -5.09 -11.37
C THR A 302 -7.89 -5.87 -10.77
N ASP A 303 -7.68 -7.13 -10.45
CA ASP A 303 -8.71 -8.08 -9.98
C ASP A 303 -8.09 -9.14 -9.05
N GLN A 304 -8.86 -10.14 -8.63
CA GLN A 304 -8.42 -11.14 -7.66
C GLN A 304 -7.33 -12.07 -8.20
N ARG A 305 -6.48 -12.57 -7.30
CA ARG A 305 -5.42 -13.55 -7.59
C ARG A 305 -5.94 -14.77 -8.40
N GLY A 306 -7.22 -15.15 -8.21
CA GLY A 306 -7.82 -16.27 -8.91
C GLY A 306 -7.92 -16.14 -10.42
N GLU A 307 -7.77 -14.94 -10.98
CA GLU A 307 -7.76 -14.69 -12.43
C GLU A 307 -6.38 -14.98 -13.06
N LEU A 308 -5.36 -15.19 -12.24
CA LEU A 308 -4.01 -15.54 -12.69
C LEU A 308 -3.89 -17.04 -13.03
N PRO A 309 -3.07 -17.43 -13.99
CA PRO A 309 -2.40 -16.60 -15.00
C PRO A 309 -3.26 -16.36 -16.26
N ASP A 310 -4.53 -16.76 -16.25
CA ASP A 310 -5.38 -16.83 -17.45
C ASP A 310 -5.73 -15.44 -17.99
N TRP A 311 -6.01 -14.46 -17.11
CA TRP A 311 -6.29 -13.10 -17.56
C TRP A 311 -5.09 -12.47 -18.27
N PRO A 312 -3.88 -12.43 -17.69
CA PRO A 312 -2.70 -11.91 -18.40
C PRO A 312 -2.38 -12.66 -19.68
N ARG A 313 -2.54 -13.99 -19.72
CA ARG A 313 -2.30 -14.77 -20.94
C ARG A 313 -3.21 -14.35 -22.10
N LYS A 314 -4.49 -14.10 -21.84
CA LYS A 314 -5.44 -13.62 -22.82
C LYS A 314 -5.18 -12.15 -23.20
N MET A 315 -4.95 -11.30 -22.22
CA MET A 315 -4.67 -9.88 -22.42
C MET A 315 -3.38 -9.67 -23.23
N PHE A 316 -2.31 -10.40 -22.92
CA PHE A 316 -1.02 -10.31 -23.61
C PHE A 316 -0.89 -11.21 -24.84
N ALA A 317 -1.97 -11.91 -25.23
CA ALA A 317 -2.02 -12.56 -26.55
C ALA A 317 -1.92 -11.53 -27.69
N ASP A 318 -2.33 -10.27 -27.44
CA ASP A 318 -2.01 -9.13 -28.30
C ASP A 318 -0.59 -8.61 -27.95
N PRO A 319 0.40 -8.71 -28.88
CA PRO A 319 1.75 -8.22 -28.65
C PRO A 319 1.85 -6.71 -28.40
N ALA A 320 0.90 -5.92 -28.93
CA ALA A 320 0.85 -4.49 -28.69
C ALA A 320 0.41 -4.20 -27.24
N ALA A 321 -0.61 -4.88 -26.73
CA ALA A 321 -1.02 -4.80 -25.34
C ALA A 321 0.12 -5.22 -24.41
N ARG A 322 0.80 -6.33 -24.71
CA ARG A 322 1.99 -6.77 -23.95
C ARG A 322 3.09 -5.69 -23.90
N THR A 323 3.27 -4.92 -24.98
CA THR A 323 4.26 -3.85 -25.03
C THR A 323 3.82 -2.62 -24.24
N LEU A 324 2.53 -2.28 -24.24
CA LEU A 324 2.00 -1.02 -23.73
C LEU A 324 1.59 -1.09 -22.26
N ILE A 325 1.25 -2.25 -21.74
CA ILE A 325 0.90 -2.49 -20.34
C ILE A 325 2.20 -2.81 -19.57
N ASP A 326 2.53 -2.01 -18.56
CA ASP A 326 3.77 -2.10 -17.79
C ASP A 326 3.72 -3.17 -16.70
N GLY A 327 2.56 -3.40 -16.11
CA GLY A 327 2.36 -4.33 -15.01
C GLY A 327 0.92 -4.81 -14.89
N ILE A 328 0.71 -5.69 -13.94
CA ILE A 328 -0.61 -6.18 -13.54
C ILE A 328 -0.79 -5.96 -12.05
N SER A 329 -2.03 -5.88 -11.58
CA SER A 329 -2.29 -5.81 -10.15
C SER A 329 -3.30 -6.86 -9.68
N VAL A 330 -3.13 -7.23 -8.40
CA VAL A 330 -3.96 -8.23 -7.73
C VAL A 330 -4.55 -7.64 -6.46
N HIS A 331 -5.74 -8.10 -6.11
CA HIS A 331 -6.39 -7.87 -4.83
C HIS A 331 -6.34 -9.11 -3.96
N TRP A 332 -6.36 -8.95 -2.64
CA TRP A 332 -6.12 -10.01 -1.67
C TRP A 332 -7.35 -10.85 -1.30
N TYR A 333 -8.55 -10.50 -1.77
CA TYR A 333 -9.80 -11.06 -1.24
C TYR A 333 -10.02 -12.55 -1.58
N GLU A 334 -9.25 -13.12 -2.47
CA GLU A 334 -9.24 -14.56 -2.78
C GLU A 334 -7.98 -15.28 -2.26
N ASP A 335 -7.07 -14.63 -1.55
CA ASP A 335 -5.79 -15.20 -1.11
C ASP A 335 -5.94 -16.44 -0.22
N ASP A 336 -6.95 -16.48 0.63
CA ASP A 336 -7.27 -17.63 1.49
C ASP A 336 -7.70 -18.88 0.67
N PHE A 337 -8.07 -18.73 -0.60
CA PHE A 337 -8.64 -19.78 -1.44
C PHE A 337 -7.82 -20.10 -2.69
N LYS A 338 -6.88 -19.24 -3.05
CA LYS A 338 -6.09 -19.34 -4.27
C LYS A 338 -4.60 -19.36 -3.94
N SER A 339 -3.90 -20.32 -4.53
CA SER A 339 -2.47 -20.50 -4.32
C SER A 339 -1.66 -19.30 -4.80
N ALA A 340 -0.67 -18.87 -4.01
CA ALA A 340 0.30 -17.87 -4.40
C ALA A 340 1.21 -18.32 -5.57
N GLU A 341 1.30 -19.62 -5.87
CA GLU A 341 1.99 -20.13 -7.07
C GLU A 341 1.43 -19.59 -8.40
N LEU A 342 0.20 -19.07 -8.39
CA LEU A 342 -0.37 -18.37 -9.54
C LEU A 342 0.41 -17.09 -9.87
N LEU A 343 0.91 -16.38 -8.85
CA LEU A 343 1.79 -15.22 -9.00
C LEU A 343 3.13 -15.61 -9.61
N THR A 344 3.77 -16.67 -9.09
CA THR A 344 5.04 -17.22 -9.63
C THR A 344 4.88 -17.66 -11.09
N THR A 345 3.79 -18.35 -11.40
CA THR A 345 3.49 -18.78 -12.77
C THR A 345 3.32 -17.58 -13.70
N THR A 346 2.59 -16.56 -13.25
CA THR A 346 2.38 -15.34 -14.03
C THR A 346 3.69 -14.58 -14.25
N HIS A 347 4.53 -14.45 -13.22
CA HIS A 347 5.86 -13.87 -13.38
C HIS A 347 6.73 -14.67 -14.35
N SER A 348 6.66 -15.99 -14.31
CA SER A 348 7.41 -16.87 -15.25
C SER A 348 6.97 -16.70 -16.70
N ASP A 349 5.67 -16.49 -16.93
CA ASP A 349 5.11 -16.23 -18.26
C ASP A 349 5.47 -14.82 -18.78
N PHE A 350 5.56 -13.84 -17.88
CA PHE A 350 5.74 -12.41 -18.19
C PHE A 350 6.76 -11.75 -17.25
N PRO A 351 8.04 -12.16 -17.27
CA PRO A 351 9.04 -11.69 -16.31
C PRO A 351 9.38 -10.21 -16.43
N GLU A 352 9.02 -9.58 -17.55
CA GLU A 352 9.20 -8.14 -17.78
C GLU A 352 8.09 -7.29 -17.16
N LYS A 353 7.02 -7.91 -16.63
CA LYS A 353 5.90 -7.20 -15.99
C LYS A 353 6.05 -7.22 -14.48
N PHE A 354 5.90 -6.05 -13.84
CA PHE A 354 5.75 -6.05 -12.38
C PHE A 354 4.36 -6.54 -11.98
N ILE A 355 4.27 -7.10 -10.78
CA ILE A 355 3.00 -7.45 -10.12
C ILE A 355 2.86 -6.55 -8.90
N LEU A 356 1.71 -5.89 -8.74
CA LEU A 356 1.39 -5.03 -7.62
C LEU A 356 0.19 -5.59 -6.85
N ALA A 357 0.31 -5.83 -5.56
CA ALA A 357 -0.86 -6.03 -4.70
C ALA A 357 -1.45 -4.65 -4.40
N SER A 358 -2.52 -4.27 -5.11
CA SER A 358 -2.99 -2.89 -5.11
C SER A 358 -4.19 -2.62 -4.21
N GLU A 359 -4.79 -3.65 -3.61
CA GLU A 359 -5.85 -3.49 -2.64
C GLU A 359 -5.94 -4.66 -1.67
N ALA A 360 -6.07 -4.33 -0.38
CA ALA A 360 -6.37 -5.25 0.69
C ALA A 360 -7.13 -4.54 1.81
N SER A 361 -8.11 -5.19 2.40
CA SER A 361 -8.80 -4.67 3.59
C SER A 361 -9.34 -5.79 4.45
N ASN A 362 -9.07 -5.72 5.75
CA ASN A 362 -9.68 -6.61 6.72
C ASN A 362 -11.19 -6.34 6.85
N GLY A 363 -11.95 -7.38 7.22
CA GLY A 363 -13.39 -7.28 7.44
C GLY A 363 -14.26 -7.67 6.25
N PHE A 364 -13.74 -7.64 5.02
CA PHE A 364 -14.45 -8.19 3.86
C PHE A 364 -14.38 -9.72 3.88
N MET A 365 -15.51 -10.38 3.61
CA MET A 365 -15.62 -11.86 3.63
C MET A 365 -15.17 -12.51 4.95
N ASP A 366 -15.26 -11.79 6.09
CA ASP A 366 -15.00 -12.38 7.40
C ASP A 366 -15.94 -13.56 7.62
N PRO A 367 -15.44 -14.77 7.96
CA PRO A 367 -16.26 -15.98 8.09
C PRO A 367 -17.39 -15.88 9.13
N HIS A 368 -17.24 -14.97 10.10
CA HIS A 368 -18.24 -14.69 11.14
C HIS A 368 -19.08 -13.46 10.82
N ASN A 369 -18.92 -12.87 9.63
CA ASN A 369 -19.54 -11.60 9.22
C ASN A 369 -19.29 -10.44 10.19
N ILE A 370 -18.12 -10.45 10.86
CA ILE A 370 -17.70 -9.40 11.77
C ILE A 370 -16.78 -8.43 11.02
N ARG A 371 -17.34 -7.32 10.58
CA ARG A 371 -16.62 -6.34 9.77
C ARG A 371 -15.53 -5.60 10.56
N MET A 372 -15.83 -5.18 11.78
CA MET A 372 -14.95 -4.39 12.64
C MET A 372 -14.42 -5.18 13.83
N ARG A 373 -13.10 -5.17 14.05
CA ARG A 373 -12.42 -5.81 15.18
C ARG A 373 -11.27 -4.93 15.71
N PRO A 374 -11.58 -3.81 16.35
CA PRO A 374 -10.54 -2.86 16.79
C PRO A 374 -9.53 -3.50 17.74
N GLY A 375 -8.26 -3.54 17.34
CA GLY A 375 -7.15 -4.09 18.11
C GLY A 375 -6.89 -5.58 17.90
N ASP A 376 -7.62 -6.27 17.02
CA ASP A 376 -7.43 -7.70 16.75
C ASP A 376 -6.04 -7.96 16.15
N TYR A 377 -5.21 -8.68 16.90
CA TYR A 377 -3.87 -9.04 16.48
C TYR A 377 -3.86 -10.08 15.34
N GLY A 378 -4.89 -10.93 15.24
CA GLY A 378 -5.02 -11.88 14.13
C GLY A 378 -5.13 -11.21 12.77
N ARG A 379 -5.70 -10.00 12.71
CA ARG A 379 -5.72 -9.18 11.49
C ARG A 379 -4.35 -8.65 11.09
N ALA A 380 -3.50 -8.38 12.07
CA ALA A 380 -2.10 -8.03 11.83
C ALA A 380 -1.29 -9.24 11.31
N GLU A 381 -1.50 -10.41 11.90
CA GLU A 381 -0.89 -11.67 11.45
C GLU A 381 -1.29 -11.96 10.00
N LYS A 382 -2.57 -11.78 9.65
CA LYS A 382 -3.07 -12.00 8.29
C LYS A 382 -2.42 -11.04 7.27
N TYR A 383 -2.25 -9.75 7.62
CA TYR A 383 -1.54 -8.80 6.77
C TYR A 383 -0.07 -9.18 6.58
N ALA A 384 0.63 -9.49 7.68
CA ALA A 384 2.03 -9.88 7.59
C ALA A 384 2.23 -11.16 6.75
N HIS A 385 1.34 -12.15 6.89
CA HIS A 385 1.33 -13.37 6.08
C HIS A 385 1.15 -13.06 4.59
N SER A 386 0.09 -12.30 4.23
CA SER A 386 -0.19 -11.93 2.83
C SER A 386 0.98 -11.17 2.22
N ILE A 387 1.57 -10.20 2.93
CA ILE A 387 2.72 -9.44 2.43
C ILE A 387 3.93 -10.37 2.19
N ILE A 388 4.25 -11.27 3.13
CA ILE A 388 5.38 -12.20 2.99
C ILE A 388 5.14 -13.16 1.84
N GLU A 389 3.94 -13.72 1.73
CA GLU A 389 3.55 -14.61 0.66
C GLU A 389 3.68 -13.92 -0.70
N ASP A 390 3.07 -12.76 -0.86
CA ASP A 390 3.11 -11.96 -2.09
C ASP A 390 4.54 -11.61 -2.51
N LEU A 391 5.35 -11.09 -1.58
CA LEU A 391 6.73 -10.74 -1.85
C LEU A 391 7.59 -11.96 -2.21
N ASN A 392 7.34 -13.12 -1.59
CA ASN A 392 8.02 -14.37 -1.93
C ASN A 392 7.57 -14.94 -3.28
N HIS A 393 6.45 -14.47 -3.83
CA HIS A 393 5.91 -14.85 -5.13
C HIS A 393 5.91 -13.71 -6.16
N PHE A 394 6.98 -12.87 -6.14
CA PHE A 394 7.30 -11.84 -7.13
C PHE A 394 6.42 -10.58 -7.13
N VAL A 395 5.54 -10.39 -6.17
CA VAL A 395 4.87 -9.10 -5.99
C VAL A 395 5.90 -8.04 -5.63
N SER A 396 5.82 -6.88 -6.26
CA SER A 396 6.79 -5.79 -6.15
C SER A 396 6.36 -4.67 -5.19
N GLY A 397 5.13 -4.68 -4.73
CA GLY A 397 4.61 -3.66 -3.79
C GLY A 397 3.24 -4.04 -3.26
N TRP A 398 2.83 -3.41 -2.15
CA TRP A 398 1.59 -3.75 -1.47
C TRP A 398 0.87 -2.49 -0.97
N ILE A 399 -0.42 -2.35 -1.28
CA ILE A 399 -1.24 -1.18 -0.96
C ILE A 399 -2.48 -1.61 -0.19
N ASP A 400 -2.64 -1.04 1.01
CA ASP A 400 -3.86 -1.16 1.83
C ASP A 400 -5.01 -0.36 1.19
N TRP A 401 -6.26 -0.76 1.47
CA TRP A 401 -7.41 0.00 1.02
C TRP A 401 -7.51 1.33 1.81
N ASN A 402 -8.52 1.56 2.58
CA ASN A 402 -8.71 2.85 3.25
C ASN A 402 -7.59 3.15 4.28
N LEU A 403 -6.90 4.28 4.15
CA LEU A 403 -5.92 4.74 5.15
C LEU A 403 -6.58 4.97 6.52
N ALA A 404 -7.82 5.48 6.56
CA ALA A 404 -8.52 5.69 7.82
C ALA A 404 -10.04 5.52 7.63
N LEU A 405 -10.66 4.85 8.58
CA LEU A 405 -12.12 4.73 8.70
C LEU A 405 -12.56 5.12 10.12
N ASP A 406 -13.84 5.37 10.30
CA ASP A 406 -14.40 5.61 11.64
C ASP A 406 -14.56 4.31 12.44
N MET A 407 -15.00 4.44 13.70
CA MET A 407 -15.20 3.31 14.61
C MET A 407 -16.30 2.34 14.16
N THR A 408 -17.05 2.67 13.11
CA THR A 408 -18.10 1.82 12.51
C THR A 408 -17.68 1.20 11.18
N GLY A 409 -16.50 1.58 10.67
CA GLY A 409 -15.96 1.07 9.40
C GLY A 409 -16.41 1.85 8.16
N GLY A 410 -16.72 3.12 8.34
CA GLY A 410 -17.21 4.03 7.30
C GLY A 410 -16.52 5.40 7.29
N PRO A 411 -17.15 6.38 6.63
CA PRO A 411 -18.46 6.31 5.95
C PRO A 411 -18.42 5.54 4.62
N THR A 412 -19.56 5.00 4.23
CA THR A 412 -19.78 4.32 2.95
C THR A 412 -21.23 4.54 2.54
N TRP A 413 -21.48 4.88 1.27
CA TRP A 413 -22.84 5.14 0.80
C TRP A 413 -23.67 3.85 0.60
N VAL A 414 -23.02 2.67 0.62
CA VAL A 414 -23.63 1.38 0.27
C VAL A 414 -23.57 0.36 1.42
N ASP A 415 -23.25 0.82 2.63
CA ASP A 415 -23.11 -0.02 3.83
C ASP A 415 -22.06 -1.15 3.69
N ASN A 416 -21.05 -0.97 2.84
CA ASN A 416 -19.91 -1.88 2.75
C ASN A 416 -18.84 -1.51 3.80
N VAL A 417 -19.22 -1.58 5.08
CA VAL A 417 -18.29 -1.26 6.18
C VAL A 417 -17.11 -2.25 6.23
N LEU A 418 -15.90 -1.72 6.46
CA LEU A 418 -14.65 -2.50 6.54
C LEU A 418 -13.80 -2.03 7.72
N ASP A 419 -12.73 -2.76 7.99
CA ASP A 419 -11.70 -2.34 8.94
C ASP A 419 -10.59 -1.56 8.21
N ALA A 420 -9.85 -0.75 8.94
CA ALA A 420 -8.68 -0.03 8.43
C ALA A 420 -7.54 -0.13 9.44
N THR A 421 -6.31 0.10 8.99
CA THR A 421 -5.13 0.06 9.86
C THR A 421 -5.11 1.20 10.89
N ILE A 422 -5.84 2.31 10.61
CA ILE A 422 -6.13 3.37 11.59
C ILE A 422 -7.64 3.61 11.66
N LEU A 423 -8.16 3.66 12.90
CA LEU A 423 -9.55 4.00 13.19
C LEU A 423 -9.64 5.37 13.84
N VAL A 424 -10.58 6.19 13.37
CA VAL A 424 -10.82 7.55 13.87
C VAL A 424 -12.02 7.57 14.81
N ASN A 425 -11.82 8.10 16.01
CA ASN A 425 -12.87 8.40 16.97
C ASN A 425 -13.03 9.92 17.13
N ALA A 426 -13.75 10.52 16.21
CA ALA A 426 -13.96 11.97 16.13
C ALA A 426 -14.63 12.55 17.39
N THR A 427 -15.40 11.74 18.14
CA THR A 427 -16.15 12.24 19.32
C THR A 427 -15.23 12.67 20.47
N VAL A 428 -13.99 12.17 20.49
CA VAL A 428 -13.00 12.46 21.53
C VAL A 428 -11.67 12.99 20.95
N ASP A 429 -11.66 13.33 19.66
CA ASP A 429 -10.50 13.80 18.91
C ASP A 429 -9.29 12.85 19.01
N GLU A 430 -9.56 11.55 18.86
CA GLU A 430 -8.55 10.50 18.90
C GLU A 430 -8.55 9.68 17.62
N PHE A 431 -7.41 9.06 17.33
CA PHE A 431 -7.34 7.96 16.39
C PHE A 431 -6.53 6.79 16.97
N TYR A 432 -6.79 5.59 16.48
CA TYR A 432 -6.23 4.36 17.01
C TYR A 432 -5.44 3.64 15.93
N LYS A 433 -4.12 3.53 16.14
CA LYS A 433 -3.28 2.66 15.31
C LYS A 433 -3.50 1.21 15.75
N GLN A 434 -4.00 0.39 14.83
CA GLN A 434 -4.26 -1.02 15.08
C GLN A 434 -2.97 -1.85 14.94
N PRO A 435 -2.93 -3.10 15.43
CA PRO A 435 -1.80 -3.99 15.20
C PRO A 435 -1.42 -4.16 13.73
N SER A 436 -2.39 -4.12 12.80
CA SER A 436 -2.18 -4.19 11.34
C SER A 436 -1.38 -3.01 10.77
N TYR A 437 -1.48 -1.81 11.37
CA TYR A 437 -0.63 -0.67 11.02
C TYR A 437 0.85 -1.01 11.24
N TYR A 438 1.17 -1.62 12.38
CA TYR A 438 2.55 -2.01 12.70
C TYR A 438 3.03 -3.19 11.88
N ALA A 439 2.13 -4.14 11.54
CA ALA A 439 2.46 -5.24 10.63
C ALA A 439 2.96 -4.72 9.27
N LEU A 440 2.22 -3.79 8.66
CA LEU A 440 2.67 -3.11 7.43
C LEU A 440 3.99 -2.34 7.63
N ALA A 441 4.14 -1.68 8.78
CA ALA A 441 5.33 -0.89 9.06
C ALA A 441 6.62 -1.73 9.20
N HIS A 442 6.53 -3.02 9.56
CA HIS A 442 7.67 -3.95 9.53
C HIS A 442 8.29 -4.07 8.15
N PHE A 443 7.54 -3.85 7.09
CA PHE A 443 8.00 -3.85 5.70
C PHE A 443 8.26 -2.44 5.19
N SER A 444 7.26 -1.57 5.22
CA SER A 444 7.28 -0.26 4.58
C SER A 444 8.36 0.67 5.12
N LYS A 445 8.68 0.58 6.41
CA LYS A 445 9.70 1.38 7.09
C LYS A 445 11.10 1.08 6.58
N PHE A 446 11.39 -0.18 6.31
CA PHE A 446 12.75 -0.68 6.09
C PHE A 446 13.02 -1.10 4.65
N LEU A 447 11.99 -1.43 3.87
CA LEU A 447 12.07 -1.84 2.47
C LEU A 447 11.56 -0.70 1.55
N LYS A 448 12.42 0.27 1.32
CA LYS A 448 12.12 1.43 0.47
C LYS A 448 12.12 1.06 -1.02
N PRO A 449 11.54 1.90 -1.91
CA PRO A 449 11.68 1.73 -3.35
C PRO A 449 13.13 1.51 -3.76
N GLY A 450 13.37 0.53 -4.64
CA GLY A 450 14.71 0.09 -5.03
C GLY A 450 15.31 -0.99 -4.12
N SER A 451 14.66 -1.35 -2.99
CA SER A 451 14.99 -2.58 -2.26
C SER A 451 14.75 -3.79 -3.14
N ARG A 452 15.44 -4.90 -2.87
CA ARG A 452 15.28 -6.15 -3.62
C ARG A 452 14.99 -7.32 -2.70
N ARG A 453 14.08 -8.20 -3.11
CA ARG A 453 13.97 -9.52 -2.51
C ARG A 453 15.24 -10.31 -2.82
N VAL A 454 15.73 -11.06 -1.82
CA VAL A 454 16.86 -12.00 -1.96
C VAL A 454 16.50 -13.36 -1.41
N LEU A 455 17.29 -14.38 -1.76
CA LEU A 455 17.07 -15.72 -1.25
C LEU A 455 17.26 -15.76 0.27
N LEU A 456 16.25 -16.24 0.97
CA LEU A 456 16.33 -16.60 2.38
C LEU A 456 16.16 -18.13 2.49
N GLU A 457 17.26 -18.82 2.77
CA GLU A 457 17.25 -20.27 2.98
C GLU A 457 16.80 -20.58 4.40
N ILE A 458 15.86 -21.50 4.52
CA ILE A 458 15.33 -21.97 5.81
C ILE A 458 15.80 -23.39 6.03
N ASN A 459 16.76 -23.58 6.91
CA ASN A 459 17.34 -24.89 7.20
C ASN A 459 16.62 -25.57 8.37
N GLY A 460 16.07 -26.76 8.13
CA GLY A 460 15.52 -27.61 9.18
C GLY A 460 14.00 -27.55 9.39
N GLY A 461 13.25 -26.91 8.48
CA GLY A 461 11.78 -26.86 8.55
C GLY A 461 11.28 -26.04 9.75
N ILE A 462 11.07 -24.76 9.54
CA ILE A 462 10.71 -23.77 10.60
C ILE A 462 9.30 -23.96 11.19
N GLY A 463 8.50 -24.87 10.61
CA GLY A 463 7.13 -25.13 11.03
C GLY A 463 6.08 -24.31 10.24
N LYS A 464 4.84 -24.80 10.24
CA LYS A 464 3.72 -24.23 9.47
C LYS A 464 3.15 -22.91 10.01
N HIS A 465 3.63 -22.47 11.17
CA HIS A 465 3.18 -21.25 11.86
C HIS A 465 4.19 -20.10 11.72
N VAL A 466 5.18 -20.25 10.84
CA VAL A 466 6.25 -19.27 10.69
C VAL A 466 6.37 -18.85 9.24
N ASP A 467 6.24 -17.56 9.01
CA ASP A 467 6.50 -16.93 7.73
C ASP A 467 7.79 -16.11 7.80
N ALA A 468 8.57 -16.09 6.72
CA ALA A 468 9.80 -15.31 6.67
C ALA A 468 10.04 -14.71 5.28
N PHE A 469 10.64 -13.52 5.26
CA PHE A 469 11.04 -12.80 4.06
C PHE A 469 12.46 -12.28 4.20
N GLY A 470 13.23 -12.33 3.12
CA GLY A 470 14.59 -11.78 3.02
C GLY A 470 14.72 -10.71 1.95
N GLY A 471 15.30 -9.57 2.31
CA GLY A 471 15.52 -8.47 1.38
C GLY A 471 16.82 -7.72 1.62
N ILE A 472 17.22 -6.94 0.62
CA ILE A 472 18.27 -5.92 0.73
C ILE A 472 17.61 -4.57 0.51
N GLY A 473 17.77 -3.65 1.46
CA GLY A 473 17.35 -2.28 1.34
C GLY A 473 18.09 -1.54 0.21
N ALA A 474 17.48 -0.49 -0.32
CA ALA A 474 18.11 0.38 -1.31
C ALA A 474 19.46 0.99 -0.81
N ASP A 475 19.63 1.07 0.50
CA ASP A 475 20.86 1.51 1.17
C ASP A 475 21.88 0.37 1.42
N GLY A 476 21.60 -0.84 0.93
CA GLY A 476 22.46 -2.01 1.04
C GLY A 476 22.31 -2.79 2.35
N LYS A 477 21.47 -2.35 3.28
CA LYS A 477 21.23 -3.09 4.53
C LYS A 477 20.42 -4.35 4.28
N ARG A 478 20.75 -5.38 5.05
CA ARG A 478 20.02 -6.66 5.03
C ARG A 478 18.79 -6.52 5.93
N VAL A 479 17.67 -7.02 5.45
CA VAL A 479 16.39 -6.98 6.16
C VAL A 479 15.78 -8.39 6.13
N VAL A 480 15.53 -8.95 7.29
CA VAL A 480 14.78 -10.19 7.43
C VAL A 480 13.54 -9.91 8.28
N VAL A 481 12.36 -10.27 7.78
CA VAL A 481 11.12 -10.21 8.53
C VAL A 481 10.68 -11.63 8.84
N VAL A 482 10.36 -11.91 10.11
CA VAL A 482 9.87 -13.22 10.56
C VAL A 482 8.61 -13.02 11.37
N VAL A 483 7.62 -13.87 11.13
CA VAL A 483 6.33 -13.89 11.85
C VAL A 483 6.13 -15.27 12.45
N ASN A 484 5.82 -15.32 13.73
CA ASN A 484 5.41 -16.52 14.44
C ASN A 484 3.92 -16.40 14.82
N THR A 485 3.07 -17.16 14.17
CA THR A 485 1.62 -17.20 14.44
C THR A 485 1.23 -18.32 15.43
N ASP A 486 2.20 -19.11 15.91
CA ASP A 486 1.92 -20.10 16.96
C ASP A 486 1.38 -19.41 18.23
N LYS A 487 0.41 -20.02 18.87
CA LYS A 487 -0.26 -19.44 20.04
C LYS A 487 0.43 -19.70 21.37
N GLN A 488 1.36 -20.63 21.43
CA GLN A 488 1.98 -21.12 22.66
C GLN A 488 3.51 -21.23 22.58
N GLU A 489 4.04 -21.57 21.41
CA GLU A 489 5.46 -21.91 21.25
C GLU A 489 6.28 -20.69 20.79
N ALA A 490 7.33 -20.42 21.53
CA ALA A 490 8.38 -19.48 21.11
C ALA A 490 9.34 -20.17 20.14
N LEU A 491 9.86 -19.41 19.19
CA LEU A 491 10.79 -19.88 18.17
C LEU A 491 12.19 -19.32 18.43
N ARG A 492 13.19 -20.20 18.52
CA ARG A 492 14.60 -19.77 18.55
C ARG A 492 15.20 -19.84 17.16
N LEU A 493 15.76 -18.74 16.72
CA LEU A 493 16.31 -18.56 15.39
C LEU A 493 17.75 -18.03 15.47
N SER A 494 18.57 -18.48 14.52
CA SER A 494 19.85 -17.85 14.16
C SER A 494 19.73 -17.30 12.75
N VAL A 495 19.91 -16.00 12.57
CA VAL A 495 19.85 -15.33 11.26
C VAL A 495 21.28 -15.02 10.82
N ALA A 496 21.71 -15.62 9.72
CA ALA A 496 23.04 -15.49 9.12
C ALA A 496 23.01 -14.83 7.75
N ASP A 497 24.14 -14.30 7.31
CA ASP A 497 24.39 -13.76 5.97
C ASP A 497 25.51 -14.55 5.31
N LYS A 498 25.33 -15.08 4.10
CA LYS A 498 26.38 -15.83 3.38
C LYS A 498 27.64 -15.01 3.09
N THR A 499 27.54 -13.69 3.15
CA THR A 499 28.65 -12.76 2.81
C THR A 499 29.23 -12.04 4.02
N ARG A 500 28.75 -12.34 5.23
CA ARG A 500 29.18 -11.69 6.48
C ARG A 500 29.34 -12.71 7.60
N ASP A 501 30.27 -12.43 8.51
CA ASP A 501 30.47 -13.24 9.68
C ASP A 501 29.48 -12.94 10.81
N GLY A 502 29.24 -13.94 11.65
CA GLY A 502 28.37 -13.84 12.81
C GLY A 502 26.90 -14.04 12.49
N VAL A 503 26.13 -14.34 13.52
CA VAL A 503 24.71 -14.62 13.46
C VAL A 503 23.96 -13.79 14.49
N ALA A 504 22.77 -13.32 14.13
CA ALA A 504 21.82 -12.73 15.07
C ALA A 504 20.97 -13.87 15.68
N ASN A 505 21.17 -14.14 16.97
CA ASN A 505 20.36 -15.13 17.70
C ASN A 505 19.17 -14.43 18.34
N ILE A 506 17.98 -14.87 18.01
CA ILE A 506 16.73 -14.29 18.48
C ILE A 506 15.81 -15.34 19.08
N GLU A 507 14.99 -14.94 20.04
CA GLU A 507 13.84 -15.69 20.49
C GLU A 507 12.58 -14.90 20.13
N LEU A 508 11.78 -15.46 19.22
CA LEU A 508 10.52 -14.88 18.75
C LEU A 508 9.38 -15.57 19.50
N GLY A 509 8.76 -14.84 20.42
CA GLY A 509 7.66 -15.32 21.23
C GLY A 509 6.45 -15.78 20.40
N PRO A 510 5.47 -16.44 21.02
CA PRO A 510 4.22 -16.78 20.34
C PRO A 510 3.50 -15.51 19.90
N ARG A 511 2.79 -15.58 18.77
CA ARG A 511 2.02 -14.47 18.19
C ARG A 511 2.83 -13.16 18.14
N SER A 512 3.96 -13.20 17.47
CA SER A 512 4.85 -12.06 17.32
C SER A 512 5.47 -11.98 15.92
N MET A 513 5.87 -10.78 15.55
CA MET A 513 6.60 -10.49 14.32
C MET A 513 7.83 -9.63 14.62
N MET A 514 8.89 -9.86 13.88
CA MET A 514 10.17 -9.20 14.09
C MET A 514 10.82 -8.84 12.76
N THR A 515 11.36 -7.63 12.67
CA THR A 515 12.28 -7.23 11.60
C THR A 515 13.69 -7.17 12.14
N ILE A 516 14.62 -7.86 11.50
CA ILE A 516 16.04 -7.93 11.84
C ILE A 516 16.82 -7.21 10.75
N ILE A 517 17.68 -6.26 11.13
CA ILE A 517 18.40 -5.39 10.19
C ILE A 517 19.88 -5.32 10.57
N TRP A 518 20.77 -5.45 9.56
CA TRP A 518 22.21 -5.28 9.74
C TRP A 518 22.86 -4.72 8.46
N ASN A 519 24.14 -4.30 8.58
CA ASN A 519 24.95 -3.79 7.46
C ASN A 519 25.39 -4.88 6.49
#